data_229de0bdb044da8878007e05008e7467
#
_entry.id   229de0bdb044da8878007e05008e7467
#
_cell.length_a   1.000
_cell.length_b   1.000
_cell.length_c   1.000
_cell.angle_alpha   90.00
_cell.angle_beta   90.00
_cell.angle_gamma   90.00
#
_symmetry.space_group_name_H-M   'P 1'
#
loop_
_entity.id
_entity.type
_entity.pdbx_description
1 polymer ?
#
loop_
_entity_poly.entity_id
_entity_poly.type
_entity_poly.pdbx_seq_one_letter_code
_entity_poly.pdbx_strand_id
1 'polypeptide(L)'
;VPYSSLNMFLGGDEKDRDSATAYRMGMEVFATLAGATIQGQIVGVHHAKRTHDCSLQNSTQELSGNYTGPLDGISDTLQNTRRAYLTGALVLGMLYFLCCLILFLGVKEQLAPLSNLDRINVPYLTGMKMVVGHTPYVRLVFGFLFSSLAFQMAQGNFALFCTHAANMGGYFQHLVLILLTSATISIPMWQTILVKIGKKTTIFIGLSVSIILALTVISLVNSNLPVFIIMSVISGTSLAALYLLPWSMLPDVVDDFKVKNPLCQDLEPLFYSCYVFFNKFGGGLSVGVSTLVLHFVGYKPGACKHNEKVIYALRILFAPVPICLILIGMVLFYFYPINEERRRKIQEAL
;
A
#
# COMPACT_ATOMS: atom_id res chain seq x y z
N VAL A 1 12.31 8.66 6.55
CA VAL A 1 12.94 7.71 7.48
C VAL A 1 13.11 8.32 8.88
N PRO A 2 13.73 9.52 9.09
CA PRO A 2 13.85 10.12 10.43
C PRO A 2 12.51 10.29 11.14
N TYR A 3 11.47 10.74 10.44
CA TYR A 3 10.11 10.89 10.98
C TYR A 3 9.52 9.55 11.46
N SER A 4 9.82 8.45 10.76
CA SER A 4 9.30 7.12 11.12
C SER A 4 9.99 6.54 12.34
N SER A 5 11.27 6.84 12.56
CA SER A 5 12.03 6.41 13.74
C SER A 5 11.68 7.21 15.00
N LEU A 6 11.08 8.40 14.85
CA LEU A 6 10.70 9.26 15.98
C LEU A 6 9.75 8.55 16.97
N ASN A 7 8.88 7.67 16.48
CA ASN A 7 7.99 6.87 17.33
C ASN A 7 8.72 5.96 18.32
N MET A 8 9.97 5.57 18.06
CA MET A 8 10.76 4.76 18.99
C MET A 8 11.36 5.58 20.12
N PHE A 9 11.56 6.88 19.88
CA PHE A 9 12.10 7.81 20.89
C PHE A 9 11.02 8.41 21.80
N LEU A 10 9.73 8.13 21.56
CA LEU A 10 8.68 8.40 22.51
C LEU A 10 8.85 7.42 23.69
N GLY A 11 9.58 7.85 24.72
CA GLY A 11 9.73 7.10 25.95
C GLY A 11 8.35 6.88 26.59
N GLY A 12 8.00 5.64 26.88
CA GLY A 12 6.73 5.26 27.47
C GLY A 12 6.53 3.74 27.40
N ASP A 13 5.43 3.27 27.97
CA ASP A 13 5.02 1.88 27.91
C ASP A 13 4.80 1.45 26.46
N GLU A 14 4.97 0.17 26.18
CA GLU A 14 4.73 -0.44 24.86
C GLU A 14 3.34 -0.11 24.30
N LYS A 15 2.33 -0.05 25.18
CA LYS A 15 0.96 0.31 24.84
C LYS A 15 0.85 1.72 24.25
N ASP A 16 1.66 2.66 24.77
CA ASP A 16 1.70 4.04 24.27
C ASP A 16 2.38 4.11 22.91
N ARG A 17 3.41 3.31 22.70
CA ARG A 17 4.13 3.17 21.41
C ARG A 17 3.26 2.57 20.31
N ASP A 18 2.51 1.52 20.65
CA ASP A 18 1.54 0.89 19.73
C ASP A 18 0.37 1.84 19.42
N SER A 19 -0.11 2.58 20.42
CA SER A 19 -1.16 3.59 20.23
C SER A 19 -0.68 4.75 19.33
N ALA A 20 0.52 5.27 19.56
CA ALA A 20 1.12 6.31 18.70
C ALA A 20 1.27 5.83 17.26
N THR A 21 1.66 4.56 17.06
CA THR A 21 1.75 3.94 15.75
C THR A 21 0.37 3.85 15.09
N ALA A 22 -0.67 3.46 15.82
CA ALA A 22 -2.03 3.39 15.30
C ALA A 22 -2.58 4.77 14.90
N TYR A 23 -2.35 5.82 15.71
CA TYR A 23 -2.73 7.20 15.36
C TYR A 23 -2.02 7.68 14.11
N ARG A 24 -0.73 7.41 13.98
CA ARG A 24 0.06 7.77 12.79
C ARG A 24 -0.48 7.08 11.55
N MET A 25 -0.74 5.76 11.63
CA MET A 25 -1.28 5.00 10.50
C MET A 25 -2.71 5.45 10.15
N GLY A 26 -3.53 5.77 11.15
CA GLY A 26 -4.84 6.34 10.95
C GLY A 26 -4.81 7.66 10.17
N MET A 27 -3.89 8.55 10.53
CA MET A 27 -3.68 9.80 9.81
C MET A 27 -3.13 9.60 8.39
N GLU A 28 -2.27 8.61 8.17
CA GLU A 28 -1.75 8.26 6.84
C GLU A 28 -2.87 7.77 5.92
N VAL A 29 -3.73 6.87 6.40
CA VAL A 29 -4.88 6.37 5.62
C VAL A 29 -5.91 7.46 5.39
N PHE A 30 -6.18 8.31 6.39
CA PHE A 30 -7.07 9.46 6.25
C PHE A 30 -6.55 10.47 5.20
N ALA A 31 -5.24 10.77 5.22
CA ALA A 31 -4.61 11.63 4.21
C ALA A 31 -4.69 11.02 2.80
N THR A 32 -4.53 9.70 2.70
CA THR A 32 -4.69 8.97 1.43
C THR A 32 -6.13 9.05 0.93
N LEU A 33 -7.12 8.90 1.82
CA LEU A 33 -8.53 9.06 1.50
C LEU A 33 -8.85 10.48 1.00
N ALA A 34 -8.37 11.50 1.70
CA ALA A 34 -8.55 12.89 1.31
C ALA A 34 -7.90 13.18 -0.05
N GLY A 35 -6.66 12.71 -0.27
CA GLY A 35 -5.95 12.84 -1.54
C GLY A 35 -6.66 12.12 -2.69
N ALA A 36 -7.13 10.90 -2.47
CA ALA A 36 -7.90 10.14 -3.45
C ALA A 36 -9.23 10.83 -3.80
N THR A 37 -9.89 11.44 -2.82
CA THR A 37 -11.15 12.19 -3.04
C THR A 37 -10.89 13.43 -3.89
N ILE A 38 -9.87 14.22 -3.57
CA ILE A 38 -9.49 15.43 -4.32
C ILE A 38 -9.11 15.06 -5.76
N GLN A 39 -8.20 14.10 -5.92
CA GLN A 39 -7.76 13.62 -7.23
C GLN A 39 -8.92 13.06 -8.02
N GLY A 40 -9.77 12.28 -7.37
CA GLY A 40 -10.92 11.65 -7.95
C GLY A 40 -11.96 12.65 -8.47
N GLN A 41 -12.26 13.69 -7.74
CA GLN A 41 -13.20 14.73 -8.19
C GLN A 41 -12.63 15.50 -9.41
N ILE A 42 -11.34 15.83 -9.40
CA ILE A 42 -10.70 16.54 -10.51
C ILE A 42 -10.66 15.69 -11.79
N VAL A 43 -10.32 14.41 -11.67
CA VAL A 43 -10.17 13.51 -12.82
C VAL A 43 -11.48 12.88 -13.26
N GLY A 44 -12.41 12.65 -12.32
CA GLY A 44 -13.69 11.98 -12.58
C GLY A 44 -14.60 12.72 -13.56
N VAL A 45 -14.61 14.05 -13.51
CA VAL A 45 -15.35 14.88 -14.47
C VAL A 45 -14.88 14.63 -15.91
N HIS A 46 -13.57 14.45 -16.11
CA HIS A 46 -13.00 14.17 -17.44
C HIS A 46 -13.21 12.72 -17.89
N HIS A 47 -13.20 11.76 -16.95
CA HIS A 47 -13.50 10.36 -17.26
C HIS A 47 -14.94 10.13 -17.68
N ALA A 48 -15.91 10.79 -17.04
CA ALA A 48 -17.33 10.73 -17.41
C ALA A 48 -17.54 11.20 -18.84
N LYS A 49 -16.90 12.30 -19.23
CA LYS A 49 -16.95 12.84 -20.59
C LYS A 49 -16.41 11.85 -21.63
N ARG A 50 -15.28 11.21 -21.34
CA ARG A 50 -14.66 10.22 -22.23
C ARG A 50 -15.50 8.95 -22.40
N THR A 51 -16.13 8.45 -21.36
CA THR A 51 -17.04 7.29 -21.44
C THR A 51 -18.24 7.59 -22.35
N HIS A 52 -18.76 8.82 -22.27
CA HIS A 52 -19.83 9.28 -23.14
C HIS A 52 -19.38 9.37 -24.61
N ASP A 53 -18.18 9.86 -24.89
CA ASP A 53 -17.63 9.96 -26.25
C ASP A 53 -17.38 8.56 -26.86
N CYS A 54 -16.89 7.59 -26.10
CA CYS A 54 -16.74 6.20 -26.55
C CYS A 54 -18.10 5.51 -26.78
N SER A 55 -19.15 5.85 -26.02
CA SER A 55 -20.49 5.30 -26.24
C SER A 55 -21.15 5.85 -27.51
N LEU A 56 -20.95 7.12 -27.79
CA LEU A 56 -21.42 7.79 -29.02
C LEU A 56 -20.72 7.22 -30.27
N GLN A 57 -19.40 6.96 -30.18
CA GLN A 57 -18.61 6.41 -31.29
C GLN A 57 -19.04 4.97 -31.64
N ASN A 58 -19.41 4.15 -30.66
CA ASN A 58 -19.96 2.81 -30.90
C ASN A 58 -21.33 2.87 -31.58
N SER A 59 -22.22 3.79 -31.20
CA SER A 59 -23.56 3.94 -31.79
C SER A 59 -23.52 4.51 -33.21
N THR A 60 -22.54 5.37 -33.53
CA THR A 60 -22.35 5.91 -34.90
C THR A 60 -21.70 4.91 -35.85
N GLN A 61 -20.89 4.00 -35.34
CA GLN A 61 -20.21 2.96 -36.16
C GLN A 61 -21.17 1.87 -36.58
N GLU A 62 -22.27 1.63 -35.86
CA GLU A 62 -23.35 0.72 -36.29
C GLU A 62 -24.27 1.32 -37.39
N LEU A 63 -24.32 2.65 -37.52
CA LEU A 63 -25.22 3.31 -38.49
C LEU A 63 -24.55 3.78 -39.79
N SER A 64 -23.21 3.83 -39.90
CA SER A 64 -22.55 4.35 -41.09
C SER A 64 -21.18 3.75 -41.29
N GLY A 65 -21.10 2.80 -42.20
CA GLY A 65 -19.84 2.24 -42.73
C GLY A 65 -19.15 3.27 -43.64
N ASN A 66 -18.22 4.01 -43.14
CA ASN A 66 -17.27 4.93 -43.76
C ASN A 66 -17.38 6.38 -43.25
N TYR A 67 -16.81 6.65 -42.09
CA TYR A 67 -16.35 7.99 -41.75
C TYR A 67 -15.02 7.91 -40.96
N THR A 68 -13.94 8.33 -41.60
CA THR A 68 -12.71 8.75 -40.93
C THR A 68 -13.02 10.02 -40.14
N GLY A 69 -13.43 9.87 -38.87
CA GLY A 69 -13.60 10.99 -37.96
C GLY A 69 -12.25 11.64 -37.64
N PRO A 70 -12.19 12.95 -37.42
CA PRO A 70 -10.95 13.71 -37.33
C PRO A 70 -10.11 13.25 -36.15
N LEU A 71 -8.82 13.02 -36.37
CA LEU A 71 -7.79 12.76 -35.37
C LEU A 71 -7.69 13.86 -34.30
N ASP A 72 -8.25 15.04 -34.56
CA ASP A 72 -8.22 16.21 -33.68
C ASP A 72 -8.99 16.01 -32.35
N GLY A 73 -10.10 15.28 -32.34
CA GLY A 73 -10.86 15.04 -31.12
C GLY A 73 -10.15 14.16 -30.08
N ILE A 74 -9.27 13.26 -30.51
CA ILE A 74 -8.50 12.39 -29.63
C ILE A 74 -7.35 13.15 -28.97
N SER A 75 -6.72 14.09 -29.68
CA SER A 75 -5.65 14.93 -29.17
C SER A 75 -6.17 15.91 -28.11
N ASP A 76 -7.33 16.49 -28.31
CA ASP A 76 -7.97 17.44 -27.37
C ASP A 76 -8.40 16.74 -26.06
N THR A 77 -8.94 15.52 -26.16
CA THR A 77 -9.34 14.74 -24.96
C THR A 77 -8.11 14.33 -24.15
N LEU A 78 -7.01 13.95 -24.80
CA LEU A 78 -5.76 13.58 -24.12
C LEU A 78 -5.13 14.81 -23.44
N GLN A 79 -5.18 15.98 -24.09
CA GLN A 79 -4.62 17.23 -23.57
C GLN A 79 -5.44 17.73 -22.37
N ASN A 80 -6.76 17.63 -22.41
CA ASN A 80 -7.63 17.95 -21.28
C ASN A 80 -7.42 17.02 -20.08
N THR A 81 -7.26 15.72 -20.34
CA THR A 81 -6.92 14.73 -19.28
C THR A 81 -5.57 15.08 -18.65
N ARG A 82 -4.56 15.41 -19.46
CA ARG A 82 -3.25 15.82 -18.95
C ARG A 82 -3.33 17.09 -18.07
N ARG A 83 -4.13 18.08 -18.47
CA ARG A 83 -4.37 19.29 -17.67
C ARG A 83 -5.05 18.99 -16.34
N ALA A 84 -6.04 18.08 -16.33
CA ALA A 84 -6.70 17.65 -15.09
C ALA A 84 -5.72 17.01 -14.10
N TYR A 85 -4.87 16.09 -14.57
CA TYR A 85 -3.83 15.49 -13.73
C TYR A 85 -2.81 16.51 -13.23
N LEU A 86 -2.42 17.47 -14.08
CA LEU A 86 -1.49 18.55 -13.71
C LEU A 86 -2.10 19.45 -12.63
N THR A 87 -3.37 19.82 -12.78
CA THR A 87 -4.09 20.62 -11.77
C THR A 87 -4.20 19.86 -10.44
N GLY A 88 -4.58 18.58 -10.48
CA GLY A 88 -4.62 17.72 -9.28
C GLY A 88 -3.26 17.61 -8.59
N ALA A 89 -2.18 17.41 -9.36
CA ALA A 89 -0.83 17.35 -8.84
C ALA A 89 -0.37 18.68 -8.21
N LEU A 90 -0.71 19.83 -8.80
CA LEU A 90 -0.43 21.14 -8.22
C LEU A 90 -1.15 21.38 -6.89
N VAL A 91 -2.44 21.04 -6.81
CA VAL A 91 -3.23 21.19 -5.57
C VAL A 91 -2.65 20.30 -4.46
N LEU A 92 -2.38 19.02 -4.75
CA LEU A 92 -1.78 18.11 -3.79
C LEU A 92 -0.35 18.52 -3.41
N GLY A 93 0.43 19.02 -4.37
CA GLY A 93 1.79 19.53 -4.14
C GLY A 93 1.82 20.75 -3.21
N MET A 94 0.88 21.69 -3.39
CA MET A 94 0.74 22.84 -2.49
C MET A 94 0.34 22.40 -1.07
N LEU A 95 -0.62 21.47 -0.94
CA LEU A 95 -1.03 20.92 0.35
C LEU A 95 0.16 20.23 1.05
N TYR A 96 0.91 19.42 0.32
CA TYR A 96 2.09 18.75 0.83
C TYR A 96 3.16 19.74 1.30
N PHE A 97 3.42 20.77 0.51
CA PHE A 97 4.39 21.84 0.87
C PHE A 97 3.97 22.55 2.16
N LEU A 98 2.69 22.88 2.31
CA LEU A 98 2.14 23.50 3.51
C LEU A 98 2.31 22.60 4.74
N CYS A 99 2.00 21.31 4.63
CA CYS A 99 2.20 20.34 5.70
C CYS A 99 3.68 20.21 6.10
N CYS A 100 4.60 20.17 5.12
CA CYS A 100 6.05 20.16 5.38
C CYS A 100 6.51 21.41 6.12
N LEU A 101 5.97 22.57 5.75
CA LEU A 101 6.32 23.86 6.37
C LEU A 101 5.83 23.92 7.83
N ILE A 102 4.62 23.46 8.10
CA ILE A 102 4.09 23.34 9.46
C ILE A 102 4.96 22.41 10.32
N LEU A 103 5.37 21.27 9.74
CA LEU A 103 6.21 20.28 10.42
C LEU A 103 7.61 20.85 10.71
N PHE A 104 8.20 21.57 9.75
CA PHE A 104 9.51 22.21 9.90
C PHE A 104 9.52 23.31 10.97
N LEU A 105 8.45 24.10 11.07
CA LEU A 105 8.35 25.19 12.04
C LEU A 105 7.86 24.71 13.42
N GLY A 106 7.06 23.63 13.48
CA GLY A 106 6.38 23.15 14.70
C GLY A 106 7.16 22.11 15.50
N VAL A 107 8.07 21.37 14.88
CA VAL A 107 8.82 20.30 15.55
C VAL A 107 10.20 20.79 15.96
N LYS A 108 10.47 20.77 17.28
CA LYS A 108 11.81 21.05 17.82
C LYS A 108 12.58 19.72 17.93
N GLU A 109 13.81 19.70 17.46
CA GLU A 109 14.72 18.58 17.72
C GLU A 109 14.96 18.45 19.22
N GLN A 110 14.63 17.29 19.78
CA GLN A 110 15.07 16.92 21.12
C GLN A 110 16.46 16.30 21.00
N LEU A 111 17.45 16.97 21.55
CA LEU A 111 18.75 16.36 21.81
C LEU A 111 18.53 15.24 22.82
N ALA A 112 18.61 13.98 22.37
CA ALA A 112 18.61 12.85 23.28
C ALA A 112 19.73 13.05 24.32
N PRO A 113 19.47 12.82 25.62
CA PRO A 113 20.51 12.91 26.61
C PRO A 113 21.63 11.93 26.22
N LEU A 114 22.78 12.47 25.88
CA LEU A 114 23.99 11.71 25.59
C LEU A 114 24.37 10.94 26.83
N SER A 115 23.96 9.70 26.96
CA SER A 115 24.56 8.79 27.93
C SER A 115 26.01 8.57 27.48
N ASN A 116 26.95 9.12 28.25
CA ASN A 116 28.39 8.96 28.06
C ASN A 116 28.86 7.53 28.42
N LEU A 117 28.29 6.50 27.80
CA LEU A 117 28.86 5.16 27.84
C LEU A 117 29.48 4.90 26.47
N ASP A 118 30.66 4.28 26.49
CA ASP A 118 31.53 3.97 25.35
C ASP A 118 30.72 3.47 24.13
N ARG A 119 30.33 4.42 23.27
CA ARG A 119 29.63 4.11 22.01
C ARG A 119 30.65 3.60 21.01
N ILE A 120 30.56 2.33 20.68
CA ILE A 120 31.31 1.77 19.57
C ILE A 120 30.64 2.30 18.28
N ASN A 121 31.28 3.24 17.60
CA ASN A 121 30.88 3.69 16.28
C ASN A 121 31.04 2.54 15.29
N VAL A 122 29.94 1.82 15.03
CA VAL A 122 29.93 0.71 14.06
C VAL A 122 29.98 1.30 12.66
N PRO A 123 30.96 0.94 11.79
CA PRO A 123 30.96 1.38 10.40
C PRO A 123 29.65 0.99 9.71
N TYR A 124 29.12 1.86 8.86
CA TYR A 124 27.81 1.66 8.19
C TYR A 124 27.66 0.29 7.51
N LEU A 125 28.70 -0.17 6.79
CA LEU A 125 28.70 -1.48 6.13
C LEU A 125 28.64 -2.65 7.12
N THR A 126 29.31 -2.53 8.26
CA THR A 126 29.27 -3.55 9.32
C THR A 126 27.89 -3.58 9.98
N GLY A 127 27.31 -2.39 10.27
CA GLY A 127 25.94 -2.28 10.76
C GLY A 127 24.92 -2.90 9.79
N MET A 128 25.04 -2.63 8.49
CA MET A 128 24.19 -3.25 7.48
C MET A 128 24.32 -4.78 7.43
N LYS A 129 25.54 -5.30 7.52
CA LYS A 129 25.79 -6.75 7.59
C LYS A 129 25.14 -7.39 8.82
N MET A 130 25.19 -6.71 9.97
CA MET A 130 24.55 -7.17 11.21
C MET A 130 23.03 -7.17 11.09
N VAL A 131 22.43 -6.12 10.53
CA VAL A 131 21.00 -6.01 10.29
C VAL A 131 20.49 -7.11 9.34
N VAL A 132 21.17 -7.31 8.21
CA VAL A 132 20.85 -8.36 7.23
C VAL A 132 21.15 -9.77 7.77
N GLY A 133 22.10 -9.92 8.69
CA GLY A 133 22.38 -11.18 9.37
C GLY A 133 21.35 -11.56 10.44
N HIS A 134 20.50 -10.62 10.87
CA HIS A 134 19.50 -10.87 11.92
C HIS A 134 18.28 -11.60 11.36
N THR A 135 18.24 -12.92 11.56
CA THR A 135 17.20 -13.81 11.00
C THR A 135 15.76 -13.36 11.23
N PRO A 136 15.34 -12.90 12.44
CA PRO A 136 13.98 -12.40 12.64
C PRO A 136 13.64 -11.22 11.74
N TYR A 137 14.61 -10.31 11.55
CA TYR A 137 14.45 -9.14 10.68
C TYR A 137 14.24 -9.52 9.21
N VAL A 138 15.12 -10.40 8.71
CA VAL A 138 15.06 -10.84 7.32
C VAL A 138 13.73 -11.50 7.00
N ARG A 139 13.25 -12.39 7.87
CA ARG A 139 11.93 -13.03 7.69
C ARG A 139 10.78 -12.03 7.72
N LEU A 140 10.84 -11.05 8.60
CA LEU A 140 9.85 -9.99 8.68
C LEU A 140 9.82 -9.16 7.39
N VAL A 141 10.98 -8.65 6.97
CA VAL A 141 11.11 -7.79 5.78
C VAL A 141 10.66 -8.49 4.51
N PHE A 142 11.10 -9.73 4.29
CA PHE A 142 10.68 -10.49 3.11
C PHE A 142 9.20 -10.87 3.17
N GLY A 143 8.66 -11.23 4.34
CA GLY A 143 7.23 -11.48 4.51
C GLY A 143 6.39 -10.27 4.11
N PHE A 144 6.75 -9.08 4.59
CA PHE A 144 6.07 -7.85 4.22
C PHE A 144 6.37 -7.40 2.78
N LEU A 145 7.56 -7.66 2.25
CA LEU A 145 7.88 -7.39 0.86
C LEU A 145 6.93 -8.13 -0.09
N PHE A 146 6.75 -9.44 0.09
CA PHE A 146 5.84 -10.22 -0.74
C PHE A 146 4.38 -9.82 -0.56
N SER A 147 3.96 -9.55 0.68
CA SER A 147 2.59 -9.09 0.96
C SER A 147 2.31 -7.71 0.38
N SER A 148 3.25 -6.76 0.50
CA SER A 148 3.11 -5.42 -0.07
C SER A 148 3.17 -5.43 -1.60
N LEU A 149 4.01 -6.27 -2.19
CA LEU A 149 4.12 -6.45 -3.65
C LEU A 149 2.80 -6.98 -4.22
N ALA A 150 2.20 -7.99 -3.56
CA ALA A 150 0.89 -8.52 -3.93
C ALA A 150 -0.19 -7.45 -3.88
N PHE A 151 -0.25 -6.71 -2.79
CA PHE A 151 -1.23 -5.66 -2.60
C PHE A 151 -1.06 -4.51 -3.59
N GLN A 152 0.17 -4.04 -3.80
CA GLN A 152 0.49 -2.99 -4.76
C GLN A 152 0.16 -3.41 -6.20
N MET A 153 0.37 -4.68 -6.55
CA MET A 153 -0.01 -5.23 -7.85
C MET A 153 -1.53 -5.24 -8.02
N ALA A 154 -2.28 -5.70 -7.04
CA ALA A 154 -3.73 -5.68 -7.07
C ALA A 154 -4.28 -4.25 -7.14
N GLN A 155 -3.79 -3.35 -6.30
CA GLN A 155 -4.20 -1.94 -6.27
C GLN A 155 -3.87 -1.20 -7.57
N GLY A 156 -2.66 -1.39 -8.11
CA GLY A 156 -2.23 -0.74 -9.35
C GLY A 156 -3.05 -1.18 -10.57
N ASN A 157 -3.49 -2.44 -10.61
CA ASN A 157 -4.31 -2.96 -11.69
C ASN A 157 -5.82 -2.82 -11.45
N PHE A 158 -6.27 -2.40 -10.26
CA PHE A 158 -7.69 -2.32 -9.89
C PHE A 158 -8.49 -1.41 -10.82
N ALA A 159 -7.95 -0.24 -11.17
CA ALA A 159 -8.60 0.69 -12.09
C ALA A 159 -8.83 0.08 -13.48
N LEU A 160 -7.78 -0.56 -14.03
CA LEU A 160 -7.84 -1.21 -15.34
C LEU A 160 -8.77 -2.42 -15.33
N PHE A 161 -8.75 -3.18 -14.24
CA PHE A 161 -9.64 -4.32 -14.04
C PHE A 161 -11.10 -3.88 -13.98
N CYS A 162 -11.45 -2.87 -13.18
CA CYS A 162 -12.81 -2.33 -13.09
C CYS A 162 -13.29 -1.78 -14.42
N THR A 163 -12.44 -1.08 -15.18
CA THR A 163 -12.83 -0.43 -16.44
C THR A 163 -12.97 -1.42 -17.57
N HIS A 164 -12.00 -2.34 -17.75
CA HIS A 164 -11.91 -3.18 -18.94
C HIS A 164 -12.34 -4.64 -18.74
N ALA A 165 -12.19 -5.18 -17.53
CA ALA A 165 -12.54 -6.57 -17.25
C ALA A 165 -13.93 -6.73 -16.60
N ALA A 166 -14.33 -5.80 -15.74
CA ALA A 166 -15.61 -5.83 -15.02
C ALA A 166 -16.68 -4.94 -15.64
N ASN A 167 -16.34 -4.09 -16.63
CA ASN A 167 -17.24 -3.09 -17.24
C ASN A 167 -17.89 -2.13 -16.23
N MET A 168 -17.19 -1.80 -15.14
CA MET A 168 -17.69 -0.98 -14.03
C MET A 168 -16.84 0.29 -13.83
N GLY A 169 -16.25 0.82 -14.91
CA GLY A 169 -15.36 1.99 -14.87
C GLY A 169 -16.02 3.24 -14.25
N GLY A 170 -17.32 3.44 -14.42
CA GLY A 170 -18.05 4.55 -13.80
C GLY A 170 -18.16 4.48 -12.27
N TYR A 171 -18.05 3.29 -11.68
CA TYR A 171 -18.14 3.07 -10.23
C TYR A 171 -16.79 2.94 -9.54
N PHE A 172 -15.69 2.90 -10.31
CA PHE A 172 -14.34 2.72 -9.79
C PHE A 172 -13.98 3.66 -8.64
N GLN A 173 -14.28 4.96 -8.79
CA GLN A 173 -14.00 5.96 -7.77
C GLN A 173 -14.74 5.70 -6.46
N HIS A 174 -16.03 5.34 -6.55
CA HIS A 174 -16.84 5.01 -5.37
C HIS A 174 -16.31 3.76 -4.67
N LEU A 175 -15.88 2.74 -5.42
CA LEU A 175 -15.30 1.52 -4.87
C LEU A 175 -13.98 1.80 -4.14
N VAL A 176 -13.11 2.65 -4.70
CA VAL A 176 -11.87 3.08 -4.02
C VAL A 176 -12.16 3.87 -2.75
N LEU A 177 -13.14 4.79 -2.77
CA LEU A 177 -13.55 5.55 -1.60
C LEU A 177 -14.10 4.64 -0.50
N ILE A 178 -14.95 3.66 -0.84
CA ILE A 178 -15.47 2.67 0.09
C ILE A 178 -14.33 1.85 0.71
N LEU A 179 -13.38 1.39 -0.11
CA LEU A 179 -12.21 0.64 0.34
C LEU A 179 -11.39 1.45 1.35
N LEU A 180 -11.04 2.69 1.04
CA LEU A 180 -10.23 3.56 1.90
C LEU A 180 -10.98 3.97 3.18
N THR A 181 -12.29 4.24 3.08
CA THR A 181 -13.13 4.55 4.25
C THR A 181 -13.21 3.35 5.18
N SER A 182 -13.42 2.15 4.64
CA SER A 182 -13.40 0.90 5.40
C SER A 182 -12.06 0.66 6.07
N ALA A 183 -10.94 0.92 5.36
CA ALA A 183 -9.60 0.81 5.93
C ALA A 183 -9.43 1.76 7.12
N THR A 184 -9.84 3.03 6.99
CA THR A 184 -9.73 4.03 8.07
C THR A 184 -10.49 3.61 9.33
N ILE A 185 -11.74 3.14 9.17
CA ILE A 185 -12.58 2.69 10.27
C ILE A 185 -12.03 1.41 10.91
N SER A 186 -11.35 0.57 10.15
CA SER A 186 -10.85 -0.73 10.62
C SER A 186 -9.53 -0.64 11.40
N ILE A 187 -8.79 0.48 11.34
CA ILE A 187 -7.52 0.63 12.07
C ILE A 187 -7.68 0.44 13.58
N PRO A 188 -8.62 1.11 14.29
CA PRO A 188 -8.79 0.91 15.73
C PRO A 188 -9.29 -0.50 16.07
N MET A 189 -10.05 -1.13 15.18
CA MET A 189 -10.45 -2.53 15.32
C MET A 189 -9.21 -3.45 15.30
N TRP A 190 -8.34 -3.30 14.31
CA TRP A 190 -7.10 -4.08 14.21
C TRP A 190 -6.14 -3.83 15.35
N GLN A 191 -6.05 -2.59 15.85
CA GLN A 191 -5.27 -2.28 17.05
C GLN A 191 -5.78 -3.07 18.26
N THR A 192 -7.09 -3.14 18.45
CA THR A 192 -7.69 -3.91 19.54
C THR A 192 -7.43 -5.42 19.40
N ILE A 193 -7.53 -5.95 18.18
CA ILE A 193 -7.26 -7.36 17.88
C ILE A 193 -5.78 -7.70 18.13
N LEU A 194 -4.88 -6.82 17.69
CA LEU A 194 -3.43 -6.95 17.84
C LEU A 194 -3.03 -7.08 19.31
N VAL A 195 -3.59 -6.23 20.18
CA VAL A 195 -3.32 -6.26 21.63
C VAL A 195 -3.87 -7.52 22.29
N LYS A 196 -5.03 -8.06 21.84
CA LYS A 196 -5.69 -9.21 22.47
C LYS A 196 -5.16 -10.56 22.01
N ILE A 197 -4.90 -10.73 20.71
CA ILE A 197 -4.60 -12.03 20.09
C ILE A 197 -3.12 -12.17 19.75
N GLY A 198 -2.41 -11.05 19.70
CA GLY A 198 -0.99 -11.00 19.35
C GLY A 198 -0.71 -10.72 17.87
N LYS A 199 0.47 -10.17 17.63
CA LYS A 199 0.86 -9.61 16.31
C LYS A 199 0.92 -10.67 15.22
N LYS A 200 1.52 -11.84 15.51
CA LYS A 200 1.69 -12.93 14.54
C LYS A 200 0.36 -13.52 14.08
N THR A 201 -0.55 -13.78 15.00
CA THR A 201 -1.89 -14.32 14.67
C THR A 201 -2.72 -13.31 13.89
N THR A 202 -2.61 -12.03 14.26
CA THR A 202 -3.31 -10.93 13.58
C THR A 202 -2.91 -10.82 12.11
N ILE A 203 -1.62 -11.00 11.76
CA ILE A 203 -1.16 -11.03 10.35
C ILE A 203 -1.86 -12.15 9.58
N PHE A 204 -1.87 -13.36 10.13
CA PHE A 204 -2.51 -14.50 9.45
C PHE A 204 -3.99 -14.26 9.20
N ILE A 205 -4.70 -13.71 10.18
CA ILE A 205 -6.12 -13.39 10.01
C ILE A 205 -6.30 -12.27 8.98
N GLY A 206 -5.53 -11.19 9.07
CA GLY A 206 -5.66 -10.04 8.18
C GLY A 206 -5.35 -10.35 6.73
N LEU A 207 -4.31 -11.15 6.48
CA LEU A 207 -3.86 -11.45 5.11
C LEU A 207 -4.59 -12.65 4.50
N SER A 208 -4.76 -13.75 5.25
CA SER A 208 -5.22 -14.99 4.64
C SER A 208 -6.70 -14.98 4.26
N VAL A 209 -7.56 -14.63 5.18
CA VAL A 209 -9.00 -14.79 4.97
C VAL A 209 -9.56 -13.71 4.08
N SER A 210 -9.21 -12.46 4.36
CA SER A 210 -9.89 -11.31 3.75
C SER A 210 -9.38 -11.00 2.34
N ILE A 211 -8.05 -10.94 2.13
CA ILE A 211 -7.51 -10.53 0.83
C ILE A 211 -7.67 -11.64 -0.21
N ILE A 212 -7.33 -12.88 0.13
CA ILE A 212 -7.44 -14.01 -0.81
C ILE A 212 -8.90 -14.19 -1.22
N LEU A 213 -9.81 -14.20 -0.25
CA LEU A 213 -11.24 -14.33 -0.53
C LEU A 213 -11.76 -13.17 -1.39
N ALA A 214 -11.42 -11.93 -1.03
CA ALA A 214 -11.85 -10.75 -1.78
C ALA A 214 -11.35 -10.76 -3.22
N LEU A 215 -10.05 -11.02 -3.43
CA LEU A 215 -9.46 -11.08 -4.78
C LEU A 215 -10.08 -12.21 -5.62
N THR A 216 -10.28 -13.38 -5.03
CA THR A 216 -10.88 -14.53 -5.73
C THR A 216 -12.31 -14.22 -6.18
N VAL A 217 -13.13 -13.69 -5.28
CA VAL A 217 -14.53 -13.38 -5.62
C VAL A 217 -14.63 -12.25 -6.64
N ILE A 218 -13.85 -11.16 -6.49
CA ILE A 218 -13.84 -10.06 -7.46
C ILE A 218 -13.41 -10.55 -8.85
N SER A 219 -12.46 -11.49 -8.94
CA SER A 219 -12.00 -12.01 -10.23
C SER A 219 -13.00 -12.94 -10.92
N LEU A 220 -13.83 -13.66 -10.14
CA LEU A 220 -14.81 -14.62 -10.66
C LEU A 220 -16.17 -14.01 -10.94
N VAL A 221 -16.55 -12.94 -10.22
CA VAL A 221 -17.87 -12.30 -10.34
C VAL A 221 -17.83 -11.17 -11.36
N ASN A 222 -18.61 -11.31 -12.44
CA ASN A 222 -18.73 -10.29 -13.47
C ASN A 222 -19.91 -9.33 -13.15
N SER A 223 -19.63 -8.02 -13.14
CA SER A 223 -20.62 -6.93 -13.18
C SER A 223 -21.70 -6.90 -12.07
N ASN A 224 -21.42 -7.47 -10.90
CA ASN A 224 -22.36 -7.47 -9.77
C ASN A 224 -21.95 -6.40 -8.74
N LEU A 225 -22.50 -5.19 -8.88
CA LEU A 225 -22.14 -4.03 -8.04
C LEU A 225 -22.22 -4.29 -6.51
N PRO A 226 -23.29 -4.91 -5.96
CA PRO A 226 -23.39 -5.19 -4.53
C PRO A 226 -22.23 -6.07 -4.02
N VAL A 227 -21.84 -7.08 -4.80
CA VAL A 227 -20.73 -7.97 -4.44
C VAL A 227 -19.40 -7.20 -4.45
N PHE A 228 -19.16 -6.33 -5.42
CA PHE A 228 -17.97 -5.47 -5.46
C PHE A 228 -17.89 -4.51 -4.28
N ILE A 229 -19.01 -3.95 -3.82
CA ILE A 229 -19.07 -3.10 -2.63
C ILE A 229 -18.67 -3.90 -1.38
N ILE A 230 -19.28 -5.07 -1.15
CA ILE A 230 -18.97 -5.91 0.01
C ILE A 230 -17.48 -6.33 -0.02
N MET A 231 -16.96 -6.73 -1.18
CA MET A 231 -15.56 -7.13 -1.33
C MET A 231 -14.60 -5.95 -1.17
N SER A 232 -14.98 -4.74 -1.57
CA SER A 232 -14.20 -3.53 -1.31
C SER A 232 -14.11 -3.21 0.17
N VAL A 233 -15.19 -3.40 0.94
CA VAL A 233 -15.17 -3.27 2.41
C VAL A 233 -14.23 -4.29 3.03
N ILE A 234 -14.32 -5.57 2.66
CA ILE A 234 -13.45 -6.63 3.18
C ILE A 234 -11.98 -6.37 2.81
N SER A 235 -11.71 -5.95 1.58
CA SER A 235 -10.37 -5.59 1.13
C SER A 235 -9.80 -4.39 1.88
N GLY A 236 -10.65 -3.39 2.18
CA GLY A 236 -10.26 -2.22 2.98
C GLY A 236 -9.85 -2.60 4.40
N THR A 237 -10.59 -3.52 5.05
CA THR A 237 -10.20 -4.02 6.38
C THR A 237 -8.83 -4.71 6.36
N SER A 238 -8.56 -5.52 5.34
CA SER A 238 -7.25 -6.18 5.18
C SER A 238 -6.11 -5.20 4.88
N LEU A 239 -6.41 -4.15 4.13
CA LEU A 239 -5.47 -3.06 3.87
C LEU A 239 -5.02 -2.40 5.17
N ALA A 240 -5.95 -2.11 6.08
CA ALA A 240 -5.64 -1.54 7.39
C ALA A 240 -4.68 -2.41 8.21
N ALA A 241 -4.87 -3.73 8.21
CA ALA A 241 -3.95 -4.67 8.83
C ALA A 241 -2.55 -4.60 8.22
N LEU A 242 -2.45 -4.57 6.88
CA LEU A 242 -1.17 -4.51 6.17
C LEU A 242 -0.41 -3.20 6.42
N TYR A 243 -1.11 -2.09 6.63
CA TYR A 243 -0.49 -0.82 7.01
C TYR A 243 -0.04 -0.79 8.47
N LEU A 244 -0.82 -1.33 9.39
CA LEU A 244 -0.55 -1.24 10.84
C LEU A 244 0.53 -2.22 11.30
N LEU A 245 0.48 -3.47 10.88
CA LEU A 245 1.28 -4.56 11.43
C LEU A 245 2.80 -4.42 11.24
N PRO A 246 3.33 -4.01 10.07
CA PRO A 246 4.76 -3.84 9.89
C PRO A 246 5.37 -2.86 10.89
N TRP A 247 4.70 -1.74 11.09
CA TRP A 247 5.18 -0.67 11.98
C TRP A 247 5.06 -1.04 13.45
N SER A 248 4.15 -1.94 13.80
CA SER A 248 4.02 -2.48 15.14
C SER A 248 5.03 -3.61 15.43
N MET A 249 5.40 -4.42 14.40
CA MET A 249 6.31 -5.56 14.57
C MET A 249 7.78 -5.19 14.43
N LEU A 250 8.10 -4.15 13.67
CA LEU A 250 9.48 -3.74 13.44
C LEU A 250 10.21 -3.34 14.73
N PRO A 251 9.60 -2.58 15.68
CA PRO A 251 10.19 -2.33 16.98
C PRO A 251 10.57 -3.58 17.76
N ASP A 252 9.71 -4.62 17.76
CA ASP A 252 9.97 -5.85 18.49
C ASP A 252 11.24 -6.57 17.99
N VAL A 253 11.50 -6.51 16.68
CA VAL A 253 12.71 -7.08 16.08
C VAL A 253 13.94 -6.27 16.43
N VAL A 254 13.81 -4.94 16.48
CA VAL A 254 14.89 -4.05 16.91
C VAL A 254 15.23 -4.30 18.39
N ASP A 255 14.22 -4.50 19.22
CA ASP A 255 14.41 -4.82 20.64
C ASP A 255 15.07 -6.20 20.83
N ASP A 256 14.69 -7.26 20.04
CA ASP A 256 15.40 -8.56 20.04
C ASP A 256 16.87 -8.42 19.60
N PHE A 257 17.15 -7.51 18.68
CA PHE A 257 18.52 -7.22 18.26
C PHE A 257 19.32 -6.53 19.36
N LYS A 258 18.75 -5.55 20.06
CA LYS A 258 19.40 -4.83 21.18
C LYS A 258 19.75 -5.77 22.33
N VAL A 259 18.84 -6.66 22.71
CA VAL A 259 19.10 -7.66 23.75
C VAL A 259 20.28 -8.58 23.37
N LYS A 260 20.40 -8.95 22.08
CA LYS A 260 21.50 -9.81 21.61
C LYS A 260 22.82 -9.07 21.41
N ASN A 261 22.78 -7.76 21.18
CA ASN A 261 23.93 -6.93 20.88
C ASN A 261 23.91 -5.63 21.71
N PRO A 262 24.10 -5.70 23.03
CA PRO A 262 23.94 -4.56 23.92
C PRO A 262 24.96 -3.42 23.68
N LEU A 263 26.09 -3.73 23.03
CA LEU A 263 27.12 -2.74 22.67
C LEU A 263 26.83 -1.98 21.35
N CYS A 264 25.91 -2.47 20.53
CA CYS A 264 25.57 -1.89 19.22
C CYS A 264 24.26 -1.11 19.35
N GLN A 265 24.32 0.06 19.93
CA GLN A 265 23.19 0.99 19.99
C GLN A 265 23.18 1.88 18.74
N ASP A 266 22.05 2.56 18.45
CA ASP A 266 21.88 3.49 17.33
C ASP A 266 21.73 2.87 15.92
N LEU A 267 21.48 1.57 15.79
CA LEU A 267 21.19 0.93 14.49
C LEU A 267 19.69 0.97 14.09
N GLU A 268 18.83 1.48 14.94
CA GLU A 268 17.37 1.59 14.71
C GLU A 268 17.02 2.29 13.39
N PRO A 269 17.61 3.47 13.06
CA PRO A 269 17.33 4.13 11.79
C PRO A 269 17.71 3.27 10.58
N LEU A 270 18.71 2.38 10.73
CA LEU A 270 19.12 1.47 9.67
C LEU A 270 18.09 0.37 9.44
N PHE A 271 17.51 -0.22 10.50
CA PHE A 271 16.42 -1.18 10.37
C PHE A 271 15.21 -0.58 9.64
N TYR A 272 14.80 0.63 10.02
CA TYR A 272 13.69 1.34 9.39
C TYR A 272 13.98 1.72 7.93
N SER A 273 15.18 2.21 7.62
CA SER A 273 15.53 2.61 6.26
C SER A 273 15.58 1.41 5.31
N CYS A 274 16.16 0.29 5.74
CA CYS A 274 16.16 -0.94 4.94
C CYS A 274 14.74 -1.45 4.71
N TYR A 275 13.87 -1.46 5.75
CA TYR A 275 12.47 -1.85 5.59
C TYR A 275 11.74 -0.98 4.58
N VAL A 276 11.83 0.35 4.71
CA VAL A 276 11.19 1.30 3.78
C VAL A 276 11.73 1.14 2.36
N PHE A 277 13.04 0.93 2.21
CA PHE A 277 13.66 0.68 0.91
C PHE A 277 13.04 -0.54 0.22
N PHE A 278 12.99 -1.69 0.90
CA PHE A 278 12.42 -2.91 0.32
C PHE A 278 10.92 -2.77 0.01
N ASN A 279 10.18 -2.07 0.86
CA ASN A 279 8.76 -1.82 0.61
C ASN A 279 8.54 -0.94 -0.64
N LYS A 280 9.29 0.16 -0.78
CA LYS A 280 9.21 1.03 -1.97
C LYS A 280 9.74 0.36 -3.23
N PHE A 281 10.80 -0.43 -3.11
CA PHE A 281 11.33 -1.26 -4.19
C PHE A 281 10.28 -2.27 -4.68
N GLY A 282 9.61 -2.97 -3.76
CA GLY A 282 8.50 -3.88 -4.09
C GLY A 282 7.37 -3.18 -4.84
N GLY A 283 6.99 -1.97 -4.41
CA GLY A 283 5.99 -1.15 -5.11
C GLY A 283 6.39 -0.81 -6.55
N GLY A 284 7.63 -0.32 -6.74
CA GLY A 284 8.18 -0.02 -8.07
C GLY A 284 8.25 -1.27 -8.97
N LEU A 285 8.70 -2.40 -8.42
CA LEU A 285 8.77 -3.68 -9.13
C LEU A 285 7.39 -4.15 -9.56
N SER A 286 6.38 -4.04 -8.70
CA SER A 286 4.99 -4.38 -8.97
C SER A 286 4.43 -3.61 -10.18
N VAL A 287 4.61 -2.29 -10.19
CA VAL A 287 4.17 -1.43 -11.29
C VAL A 287 4.95 -1.74 -12.57
N GLY A 288 6.28 -1.94 -12.47
CA GLY A 288 7.13 -2.29 -13.61
C GLY A 288 6.73 -3.61 -14.26
N VAL A 289 6.53 -4.67 -13.47
CA VAL A 289 6.08 -5.97 -13.98
C VAL A 289 4.69 -5.88 -14.60
N SER A 290 3.74 -5.20 -13.94
CA SER A 290 2.39 -5.03 -14.45
C SER A 290 2.37 -4.30 -15.80
N THR A 291 3.10 -3.20 -15.93
CA THR A 291 3.18 -2.43 -17.18
C THR A 291 3.86 -3.21 -18.31
N LEU A 292 4.93 -3.96 -18.00
CA LEU A 292 5.62 -4.84 -18.96
C LEU A 292 4.67 -5.92 -19.49
N VAL A 293 3.98 -6.65 -18.63
CA VAL A 293 3.03 -7.70 -19.01
C VAL A 293 1.93 -7.11 -19.89
N LEU A 294 1.34 -5.97 -19.51
CA LEU A 294 0.30 -5.30 -20.28
C LEU A 294 0.81 -4.84 -21.65
N HIS A 295 2.03 -4.34 -21.74
CA HIS A 295 2.66 -3.97 -23.00
C HIS A 295 2.83 -5.17 -23.94
N PHE A 296 3.36 -6.30 -23.43
CA PHE A 296 3.54 -7.52 -24.23
C PHE A 296 2.24 -8.13 -24.74
N VAL A 297 1.15 -8.00 -23.99
CA VAL A 297 -0.18 -8.48 -24.39
C VAL A 297 -0.87 -7.53 -25.38
N GLY A 298 -0.27 -6.34 -25.64
CA GLY A 298 -0.76 -5.37 -26.62
C GLY A 298 -1.80 -4.39 -26.06
N TYR A 299 -1.72 -4.06 -24.75
CA TYR A 299 -2.53 -3.02 -24.18
C TYR A 299 -2.17 -1.66 -24.78
N LYS A 300 -3.17 -0.96 -25.32
CA LYS A 300 -3.04 0.40 -25.87
C LYS A 300 -3.82 1.37 -24.98
N PRO A 301 -3.13 2.33 -24.32
CA PRO A 301 -3.81 3.35 -23.54
C PRO A 301 -4.76 4.14 -24.42
N GLY A 302 -6.02 4.27 -24.00
CA GLY A 302 -7.00 5.07 -24.74
C GLY A 302 -7.89 4.32 -25.71
N ALA A 303 -7.65 3.03 -25.99
CA ALA A 303 -8.56 2.23 -26.80
C ALA A 303 -9.87 1.99 -26.05
N CYS A 304 -11.01 2.12 -26.76
CA CYS A 304 -12.34 1.85 -26.20
C CYS A 304 -12.64 0.35 -26.04
N LYS A 305 -12.03 -0.50 -26.89
CA LYS A 305 -12.12 -1.95 -26.78
C LYS A 305 -10.72 -2.58 -26.75
N HIS A 306 -10.54 -3.56 -25.88
CA HIS A 306 -9.31 -4.33 -25.76
C HIS A 306 -9.53 -5.77 -26.18
N ASN A 307 -8.45 -6.41 -26.67
CA ASN A 307 -8.45 -7.82 -27.05
C ASN A 307 -8.67 -8.69 -25.79
N GLU A 308 -9.29 -9.86 -25.95
CA GLU A 308 -9.51 -10.84 -24.87
C GLU A 308 -8.22 -11.22 -24.14
N LYS A 309 -7.07 -11.23 -24.83
CA LYS A 309 -5.76 -11.45 -24.22
C LYS A 309 -5.42 -10.43 -23.14
N VAL A 310 -5.78 -9.16 -23.34
CA VAL A 310 -5.55 -8.09 -22.36
C VAL A 310 -6.44 -8.28 -21.13
N ILE A 311 -7.71 -8.63 -21.35
CA ILE A 311 -8.67 -8.90 -20.26
C ILE A 311 -8.19 -10.08 -19.42
N TYR A 312 -7.72 -11.14 -20.05
CA TYR A 312 -7.18 -12.32 -19.38
C TYR A 312 -5.92 -11.98 -18.56
N ALA A 313 -4.99 -11.21 -19.14
CA ALA A 313 -3.80 -10.75 -18.44
C ALA A 313 -4.14 -9.88 -17.21
N LEU A 314 -5.12 -8.97 -17.32
CA LEU A 314 -5.61 -8.17 -16.19
C LEU A 314 -6.19 -9.05 -15.08
N ARG A 315 -6.95 -10.09 -15.42
CA ARG A 315 -7.48 -11.05 -14.43
C ARG A 315 -6.36 -11.80 -13.71
N ILE A 316 -5.32 -12.23 -14.44
CA ILE A 316 -4.16 -12.92 -13.84
C ILE A 316 -3.38 -11.97 -12.91
N LEU A 317 -3.10 -10.75 -13.35
CA LEU A 317 -2.35 -9.76 -12.57
C LEU A 317 -3.14 -9.30 -11.34
N PHE A 318 -4.47 -9.36 -11.38
CA PHE A 318 -5.32 -8.87 -10.30
C PHE A 318 -5.58 -9.92 -9.22
N ALA A 319 -5.68 -11.22 -9.55
CA ALA A 319 -6.04 -12.25 -8.60
C ALA A 319 -4.98 -13.35 -8.42
N PRO A 320 -4.67 -14.23 -9.38
CA PRO A 320 -3.76 -15.37 -9.17
C PRO A 320 -2.36 -14.97 -8.71
N VAL A 321 -1.75 -13.96 -9.33
CA VAL A 321 -0.39 -13.52 -8.99
C VAL A 321 -0.32 -12.94 -7.58
N PRO A 322 -1.18 -11.99 -7.17
CA PRO A 322 -1.21 -11.51 -5.80
C PRO A 322 -1.48 -12.61 -4.77
N ILE A 323 -2.37 -13.58 -5.06
CA ILE A 323 -2.64 -14.70 -4.16
C ILE A 323 -1.37 -15.53 -3.94
N CYS A 324 -0.65 -15.90 -4.98
CA CYS A 324 0.62 -16.63 -4.87
C CYS A 324 1.65 -15.87 -4.03
N LEU A 325 1.78 -14.55 -4.23
CA LEU A 325 2.70 -13.72 -3.46
C LEU A 325 2.31 -13.63 -1.97
N ILE A 326 1.01 -13.50 -1.67
CA ILE A 326 0.53 -13.51 -0.28
C ILE A 326 0.82 -14.87 0.39
N LEU A 327 0.61 -15.97 -0.31
CA LEU A 327 0.91 -17.31 0.22
C LEU A 327 2.40 -17.45 0.55
N ILE A 328 3.31 -16.98 -0.31
CA ILE A 328 4.74 -16.94 -0.03
C ILE A 328 5.03 -16.08 1.21
N GLY A 329 4.43 -14.90 1.31
CA GLY A 329 4.54 -14.04 2.48
C GLY A 329 4.08 -14.72 3.77
N MET A 330 2.94 -15.43 3.73
CA MET A 330 2.42 -16.17 4.88
C MET A 330 3.34 -17.31 5.33
N VAL A 331 3.95 -18.04 4.40
CA VAL A 331 4.96 -19.06 4.72
C VAL A 331 6.15 -18.44 5.45
N LEU A 332 6.62 -17.27 5.02
CA LEU A 332 7.69 -16.54 5.70
C LEU A 332 7.30 -16.09 7.11
N PHE A 333 6.06 -15.59 7.30
CA PHE A 333 5.53 -15.26 8.62
C PHE A 333 5.32 -16.48 9.52
N TYR A 334 5.00 -17.64 8.96
CA TYR A 334 4.93 -18.88 9.74
C TYR A 334 6.28 -19.19 10.41
N PHE A 335 7.37 -19.03 9.68
CA PHE A 335 8.72 -19.21 10.22
C PHE A 335 9.25 -18.02 11.03
N TYR A 336 8.47 -16.97 11.21
CA TYR A 336 8.86 -15.81 12.04
C TYR A 336 8.96 -16.20 13.51
N PRO A 337 10.14 -15.99 14.16
CA PRO A 337 10.43 -16.63 15.45
C PRO A 337 9.93 -15.86 16.67
N ILE A 338 9.51 -14.60 16.53
CA ILE A 338 9.07 -13.78 17.68
C ILE A 338 7.57 -13.98 17.88
N ASN A 339 7.24 -14.81 18.88
CA ASN A 339 5.89 -14.98 19.41
C ASN A 339 5.69 -14.07 20.63
N GLU A 340 4.45 -13.91 21.10
CA GLU A 340 4.12 -13.08 22.27
C GLU A 340 4.90 -13.47 23.53
N GLU A 341 5.15 -14.75 23.76
CA GLU A 341 5.95 -15.25 24.89
C GLU A 341 7.41 -14.79 24.78
N ARG A 342 7.99 -14.89 23.59
CA ARG A 342 9.37 -14.41 23.34
C ARG A 342 9.47 -12.89 23.44
N ARG A 343 8.45 -12.18 22.97
CA ARG A 343 8.35 -10.73 23.09
C ARG A 343 8.36 -10.28 24.56
N ARG A 344 7.56 -10.92 25.43
CA ARG A 344 7.60 -10.65 26.86
C ARG A 344 9.00 -10.85 27.47
N LYS A 345 9.68 -11.95 27.13
CA LYS A 345 11.05 -12.22 27.59
C LYS A 345 12.04 -11.17 27.11
N ILE A 346 11.88 -10.65 25.90
CA ILE A 346 12.71 -9.56 25.35
C ILE A 346 12.50 -8.28 26.18
N GLN A 347 11.26 -7.96 26.52
CA GLN A 347 10.93 -6.78 27.31
C GLN A 347 11.40 -6.87 28.78
N GLU A 348 11.38 -8.07 29.36
CA GLU A 348 11.92 -8.30 30.71
C GLU A 348 13.46 -8.23 30.74
N ALA A 349 14.11 -8.36 29.60
CA ALA A 349 15.57 -8.33 29.44
C ALA A 349 16.13 -6.93 29.05
N LEU A 350 15.27 -6.02 28.59
CA LEU A 350 15.58 -4.62 28.28
C LEU A 350 15.51 -3.72 29.50
#